data_0a5d88caa3baadb35dbd9bc3157b5048
#
_entry.id   0a5d88caa3baadb35dbd9bc3157b5048
#
_cell.length_a   1.000
_cell.length_b   1.000
_cell.length_c   1.000
_cell.angle_alpha   90.00
_cell.angle_beta   90.00
_cell.angle_gamma   90.00
#
_symmetry.space_group_name_H-M   'P 1'
#
loop_
_entity.id
_entity.type
_entity.pdbx_description
1 polymer ?
#
loop_
_entity_poly.entity_id
_entity_poly.type
_entity_poly.pdbx_seq_one_letter_code
_entity_poly.pdbx_strand_id
1 'polypeptide(L)'
;LEEGVAVNTVLTFDERGHKKNRVQYYALGAEGDGTKPVGFYPVVEDFIGEGGSLAAPGALYEGLTPQKAGIEIDGYEALGGIVYADKKIVTGESACWIIMMGIQESDNVEADSVWMTSLQQIYSRYASLNNLNQAYEQTKQTWRERVKASYQSGNHEFDQFMNWVSFQPILRRIYGCS
;
A
#
# COMPACT_ATOMS: atom_id res chain seq x y z
N LEU A 1 7.18 8.36 -9.09
CA LEU A 1 7.05 7.04 -9.72
C LEU A 1 5.99 7.06 -10.82
N GLU A 2 6.03 6.12 -11.75
CA GLU A 2 4.96 5.93 -12.75
C GLU A 2 3.74 5.20 -12.17
N GLU A 3 3.94 4.51 -11.05
CA GLU A 3 2.96 3.65 -10.41
C GLU A 3 2.39 4.24 -9.12
N GLY A 4 2.96 5.35 -8.62
CA GLY A 4 2.52 5.90 -7.34
C GLY A 4 3.44 6.96 -6.76
N VAL A 5 3.27 7.17 -5.47
CA VAL A 5 4.01 8.14 -4.66
C VAL A 5 4.93 7.40 -3.69
N ALA A 6 6.21 7.80 -3.64
CA ALA A 6 7.15 7.36 -2.63
C ALA A 6 7.59 8.58 -1.79
N VAL A 7 7.65 8.40 -0.50
CA VAL A 7 7.94 9.46 0.46
C VAL A 7 9.15 9.09 1.28
N ASN A 8 10.19 9.88 1.13
CA ASN A 8 11.35 9.84 2.01
C ASN A 8 11.13 10.83 3.15
N THR A 9 11.22 10.36 4.38
CA THR A 9 11.10 11.26 5.52
C THR A 9 12.40 12.05 5.68
N VAL A 10 12.29 13.35 5.69
CA VAL A 10 13.43 14.30 5.76
C VAL A 10 14.05 14.39 7.15
N LEU A 11 13.42 13.84 8.18
CA LEU A 11 13.98 13.81 9.54
C LEU A 11 15.26 12.96 9.56
N THR A 12 16.36 13.65 9.35
CA THR A 12 17.71 13.08 9.44
C THR A 12 18.10 12.69 10.85
N PHE A 13 17.35 13.15 11.86
CA PHE A 13 17.66 12.95 13.27
C PHE A 13 16.42 12.51 14.02
N ASP A 14 16.49 11.37 14.70
CA ASP A 14 15.56 11.10 15.77
C ASP A 14 16.04 11.79 17.05
N GLU A 15 15.12 12.16 17.93
CA GLU A 15 15.39 12.79 19.21
C GLU A 15 16.26 11.93 20.13
N ARG A 16 16.45 10.66 19.82
CA ARG A 16 17.10 9.64 20.66
C ARG A 16 18.54 9.32 20.31
N GLY A 17 19.08 9.85 19.23
CA GLY A 17 20.44 9.49 18.90
C GLY A 17 20.96 9.84 17.52
N HIS A 18 20.37 10.77 16.83
CA HIS A 18 20.87 11.26 15.54
C HIS A 18 21.05 10.16 14.48
N LYS A 19 20.19 9.17 14.47
CA LYS A 19 20.20 8.14 13.44
C LYS A 19 19.50 8.64 12.18
N LYS A 20 20.11 8.44 11.03
CA LYS A 20 19.47 8.68 9.75
C LYS A 20 18.17 7.87 9.67
N ASN A 21 17.09 8.50 9.22
CA ASN A 21 15.89 7.77 8.90
C ASN A 21 16.15 6.85 7.70
N ARG A 22 15.80 5.59 7.84
CA ARG A 22 16.03 4.54 6.84
C ARG A 22 14.73 4.01 6.25
N VAL A 23 13.64 4.74 6.49
CA VAL A 23 12.30 4.31 6.11
C VAL A 23 11.81 5.14 4.94
N GLN A 24 11.32 4.46 3.93
CA GLN A 24 10.56 5.04 2.84
C GLN A 24 9.12 4.54 2.91
N TYR A 25 8.17 5.45 2.83
CA TYR A 25 6.75 5.13 2.68
C TYR A 25 6.37 5.11 1.20
N TYR A 26 5.40 4.30 0.84
CA TYR A 26 4.89 4.29 -0.54
C TYR A 26 3.39 4.05 -0.60
N ALA A 27 2.77 4.60 -1.65
CA ALA A 27 1.43 4.28 -2.11
C ALA A 27 1.50 4.06 -3.63
N LEU A 28 1.28 2.83 -4.08
CA LEU A 28 1.27 2.45 -5.49
C LEU A 28 -0.13 2.07 -5.91
N GLY A 29 -0.49 2.29 -7.17
CA GLY A 29 -1.81 2.01 -7.69
C GLY A 29 -1.81 1.30 -9.03
N ALA A 30 -2.83 0.47 -9.25
CA ALA A 30 -3.12 -0.14 -10.54
C ALA A 30 -4.63 -0.33 -10.71
N GLU A 31 -5.11 -0.36 -11.95
CA GLU A 31 -6.43 -0.92 -12.23
C GLU A 31 -6.37 -2.46 -12.13
N GLY A 32 -7.52 -3.11 -12.01
CA GLY A 32 -7.59 -4.55 -11.84
C GLY A 32 -6.97 -5.38 -12.97
N ASP A 33 -6.80 -4.80 -14.16
CA ASP A 33 -6.11 -5.39 -15.31
C ASP A 33 -4.60 -5.08 -15.34
N GLY A 34 -4.10 -4.27 -14.40
CA GLY A 34 -2.70 -3.85 -14.33
C GLY A 34 -2.41 -2.50 -14.97
N THR A 35 -3.41 -1.81 -15.50
CA THR A 35 -3.23 -0.46 -16.08
C THR A 35 -2.75 0.51 -15.00
N LYS A 36 -1.74 1.32 -15.34
CA LYS A 36 -1.14 2.30 -14.43
C LYS A 36 -2.04 3.51 -14.21
N PRO A 37 -1.88 4.22 -13.08
CA PRO A 37 -2.50 5.51 -12.83
C PRO A 37 -2.14 6.56 -13.89
N VAL A 38 -2.96 7.58 -14.03
CA VAL A 38 -2.75 8.69 -14.99
C VAL A 38 -2.24 9.97 -14.33
N GLY A 39 -2.27 10.04 -13.01
CA GLY A 39 -1.80 11.20 -12.25
C GLY A 39 -1.77 10.97 -10.75
N PHE A 40 -1.24 11.95 -10.03
CA PHE A 40 -0.98 11.84 -8.61
C PHE A 40 -1.21 13.16 -7.88
N TYR A 41 -1.56 13.06 -6.60
CA TYR A 41 -1.48 14.17 -5.64
C TYR A 41 -0.48 13.77 -4.56
N PRO A 42 0.80 14.11 -4.73
CA PRO A 42 1.86 13.70 -3.80
C PRO A 42 1.91 14.52 -2.51
N VAL A 43 1.25 15.67 -2.50
CA VAL A 43 1.18 16.56 -1.33
C VAL A 43 -0.27 16.95 -1.01
N VAL A 44 -0.52 17.22 0.27
CA VAL A 44 -1.86 17.53 0.77
C VAL A 44 -2.41 18.81 0.14
N GLU A 45 -1.57 19.84 0.02
CA GLU A 45 -1.96 21.16 -0.51
C GLU A 45 -2.48 21.07 -1.94
N ASP A 46 -1.83 20.27 -2.79
CA ASP A 46 -2.25 20.08 -4.18
C ASP A 46 -3.63 19.38 -4.26
N PHE A 47 -3.92 18.52 -3.30
CA PHE A 47 -5.18 17.79 -3.25
C PHE A 47 -6.33 18.61 -2.66
N ILE A 48 -6.09 19.29 -1.54
CA ILE A 48 -7.14 20.08 -0.89
C ILE A 48 -7.43 21.40 -1.61
N GLY A 49 -6.42 22.02 -2.21
CA GLY A 49 -6.53 23.33 -2.83
C GLY A 49 -6.68 24.50 -1.84
N GLU A 50 -6.71 25.72 -2.35
CA GLU A 50 -6.89 26.92 -1.53
C GLU A 50 -8.28 26.95 -0.88
N GLY A 51 -8.32 27.01 0.45
CA GLY A 51 -9.57 27.02 1.22
C GLY A 51 -10.29 25.68 1.30
N GLY A 52 -9.74 24.61 0.73
CA GLY A 52 -10.27 23.28 0.82
C GLY A 52 -9.93 22.56 2.13
N SER A 53 -10.37 21.31 2.24
CA SER A 53 -10.05 20.43 3.35
C SER A 53 -10.05 18.97 2.88
N LEU A 54 -9.55 18.04 3.70
CA LEU A 54 -9.63 16.60 3.39
C LEU A 54 -11.08 16.09 3.28
N ALA A 55 -12.04 16.74 3.94
CA ALA A 55 -13.47 16.40 3.83
C ALA A 55 -14.14 16.99 2.56
N ALA A 56 -13.57 18.07 2.01
CA ALA A 56 -14.04 18.73 0.79
C ALA A 56 -12.84 19.19 -0.04
N PRO A 57 -12.08 18.26 -0.65
CA PRO A 57 -10.87 18.60 -1.36
C PRO A 57 -11.17 19.21 -2.73
N GLY A 58 -10.45 20.28 -3.10
CA GLY A 58 -10.55 20.95 -4.40
C GLY A 58 -10.33 20.01 -5.58
N ALA A 59 -9.48 18.99 -5.41
CA ALA A 59 -9.28 17.96 -6.43
C ALA A 59 -10.58 17.30 -6.90
N LEU A 60 -11.57 17.11 -6.02
CA LEU A 60 -12.86 16.51 -6.36
C LEU A 60 -13.93 17.54 -6.76
N TYR A 61 -13.91 18.73 -6.16
CA TYR A 61 -14.98 19.72 -6.34
C TYR A 61 -14.66 20.81 -7.37
N GLU A 62 -13.38 21.10 -7.54
CA GLU A 62 -12.91 22.15 -8.45
C GLU A 62 -12.14 21.59 -9.66
N GLY A 63 -11.85 20.28 -9.65
CA GLY A 63 -11.14 19.61 -10.74
C GLY A 63 -9.67 20.05 -10.83
N LEU A 64 -9.00 20.19 -9.70
CA LEU A 64 -7.56 20.51 -9.69
C LEU A 64 -6.78 19.48 -10.49
N THR A 65 -5.79 19.95 -11.23
CA THR A 65 -4.99 19.09 -12.11
C THR A 65 -4.01 18.24 -11.29
N PRO A 66 -4.06 16.91 -11.41
CA PRO A 66 -3.08 16.05 -10.76
C PRO A 66 -1.69 16.21 -11.39
N GLN A 67 -0.68 15.95 -10.59
CA GLN A 67 0.71 15.94 -11.04
C GLN A 67 1.00 14.70 -11.89
N LYS A 68 1.94 14.83 -12.82
CA LYS A 68 2.45 13.69 -13.61
C LYS A 68 3.54 12.95 -12.85
N ALA A 69 3.81 11.71 -13.27
CA ALA A 69 4.93 10.95 -12.76
C ALA A 69 6.29 11.64 -12.99
N GLY A 70 7.27 11.35 -12.12
CA GLY A 70 8.65 11.82 -12.27
C GLY A 70 8.94 13.18 -11.66
N ILE A 71 8.01 13.76 -10.89
CA ILE A 71 8.30 14.98 -10.11
C ILE A 71 8.82 14.63 -8.72
N GLU A 72 9.60 15.55 -8.16
CA GLU A 72 10.06 15.55 -6.77
C GLU A 72 9.60 16.83 -6.09
N ILE A 73 9.10 16.71 -4.88
CA ILE A 73 8.58 17.85 -4.08
C ILE A 73 9.11 17.69 -2.66
N ASP A 74 9.72 18.76 -2.15
CA ASP A 74 10.25 18.83 -0.79
C ASP A 74 9.49 19.81 0.08
N GLY A 75 9.46 19.55 1.38
CA GLY A 75 9.03 20.51 2.39
C GLY A 75 7.52 20.62 2.60
N TYR A 76 6.75 19.69 2.05
CA TYR A 76 5.29 19.65 2.15
C TYR A 76 4.80 18.41 2.90
N GLU A 77 3.54 18.46 3.35
CA GLU A 77 2.87 17.29 3.91
C GLU A 77 2.53 16.29 2.81
N ALA A 78 3.09 15.08 2.92
CA ALA A 78 2.96 14.06 1.90
C ALA A 78 1.55 13.45 1.85
N LEU A 79 1.07 13.18 0.64
CA LEU A 79 -0.17 12.48 0.35
C LEU A 79 0.08 11.37 -0.68
N GLY A 80 -0.53 10.21 -0.49
CA GLY A 80 -0.53 9.11 -1.46
C GLY A 80 -1.73 9.16 -2.40
N GLY A 81 -2.05 10.33 -2.95
CA GLY A 81 -3.18 10.51 -3.87
C GLY A 81 -2.89 9.90 -5.24
N ILE A 82 -3.79 9.03 -5.72
CA ILE A 82 -3.66 8.30 -6.98
C ILE A 82 -4.89 8.58 -7.85
N VAL A 83 -4.66 8.95 -9.10
CA VAL A 83 -5.71 9.27 -10.07
C VAL A 83 -5.70 8.24 -11.19
N TYR A 84 -6.85 7.65 -11.44
CA TYR A 84 -7.06 6.71 -12.52
C TYR A 84 -7.80 7.38 -13.68
N ALA A 85 -7.71 6.80 -14.87
CA ALA A 85 -8.46 7.28 -16.01
C ALA A 85 -9.97 7.16 -15.79
N ASP A 86 -10.71 8.07 -16.37
CA ASP A 86 -12.17 8.03 -16.34
C ASP A 86 -12.68 6.72 -16.93
N LYS A 87 -13.59 6.07 -16.21
CA LYS A 87 -14.15 4.79 -16.62
C LYS A 87 -15.67 4.81 -16.59
N LYS A 88 -16.28 4.49 -17.70
CA LYS A 88 -17.71 4.29 -17.77
C LYS A 88 -18.05 2.86 -17.39
N ILE A 89 -18.76 2.67 -16.30
CA ILE A 89 -19.23 1.38 -15.82
C ILE A 89 -20.70 1.25 -16.22
N VAL A 90 -21.04 0.24 -17.00
CA VAL A 90 -22.43 -0.02 -17.38
C VAL A 90 -23.09 -1.01 -16.41
N THR A 91 -24.44 -1.06 -16.43
CA THR A 91 -25.19 -1.94 -15.53
C THR A 91 -24.76 -3.39 -15.67
N GLY A 92 -24.37 -4.01 -14.55
CA GLY A 92 -23.90 -5.39 -14.50
C GLY A 92 -22.38 -5.57 -14.64
N GLU A 93 -21.65 -4.51 -14.96
CA GLU A 93 -20.18 -4.52 -14.94
C GLU A 93 -19.62 -4.02 -13.60
N SER A 94 -18.38 -4.40 -13.32
CA SER A 94 -17.62 -3.93 -12.16
C SER A 94 -16.25 -3.45 -12.58
N ALA A 95 -15.72 -2.45 -11.87
CA ALA A 95 -14.33 -2.02 -11.99
C ALA A 95 -13.61 -2.28 -10.67
N CYS A 96 -12.32 -2.55 -10.76
CA CYS A 96 -11.47 -2.80 -9.62
C CYS A 96 -10.24 -1.90 -9.69
N TRP A 97 -9.90 -1.27 -8.58
CA TRP A 97 -8.68 -0.52 -8.39
C TRP A 97 -7.91 -1.13 -7.22
N ILE A 98 -6.62 -1.24 -7.37
CA ILE A 98 -5.71 -1.84 -6.40
C ILE A 98 -4.83 -0.73 -5.85
N ILE A 99 -4.77 -0.61 -4.53
CA ILE A 99 -3.87 0.30 -3.83
C ILE A 99 -2.94 -0.56 -2.97
N MET A 100 -1.63 -0.36 -3.14
CA MET A 100 -0.58 -1.02 -2.38
C MET A 100 0.10 0.03 -1.52
N MET A 101 -0.01 -0.08 -0.20
CA MET A 101 0.60 0.85 0.74
C MET A 101 1.55 0.10 1.66
N GLY A 102 2.66 0.73 2.01
CA GLY A 102 3.59 0.13 2.94
C GLY A 102 4.80 1.00 3.24
N ILE A 103 5.72 0.36 3.93
CA ILE A 103 7.02 0.92 4.26
C ILE A 103 8.10 -0.04 3.79
N GLN A 104 9.25 0.50 3.47
CA GLN A 104 10.48 -0.27 3.27
C GLN A 104 11.63 0.38 4.03
N GLU A 105 12.54 -0.45 4.51
CA GLU A 105 13.73 -0.03 5.22
C GLU A 105 14.96 -0.41 4.40
N SER A 106 15.98 0.45 4.41
CA SER A 106 17.28 0.15 3.80
C SER A 106 18.41 0.67 4.67
N ASP A 107 19.42 -0.15 4.82
CA ASP A 107 20.67 0.27 5.47
C ASP A 107 21.48 1.24 4.60
N ASN A 108 21.19 1.29 3.30
CA ASN A 108 21.84 2.18 2.35
C ASN A 108 20.85 3.20 1.82
N VAL A 109 20.69 4.31 2.54
CA VAL A 109 19.74 5.41 2.24
C VAL A 109 20.12 6.16 0.95
N GLU A 110 21.37 6.03 0.48
CA GLU A 110 21.89 6.78 -0.68
C GLU A 110 21.69 6.06 -2.02
N ALA A 111 21.17 4.84 -2.01
CA ALA A 111 20.98 4.06 -3.23
C ALA A 111 19.52 4.06 -3.69
N ASP A 112 19.09 5.11 -4.37
CA ASP A 112 17.75 5.21 -4.99
C ASP A 112 17.39 3.99 -5.84
N SER A 113 18.38 3.37 -6.49
CA SER A 113 18.20 2.18 -7.29
C SER A 113 17.71 0.96 -6.49
N VAL A 114 18.08 0.83 -5.22
CA VAL A 114 17.63 -0.28 -4.35
C VAL A 114 16.15 -0.10 -4.01
N TRP A 115 15.76 1.12 -3.66
CA TRP A 115 14.38 1.47 -3.37
C TRP A 115 13.48 1.22 -4.58
N MET A 116 13.89 1.70 -5.74
CA MET A 116 13.13 1.56 -6.98
C MET A 116 12.97 0.10 -7.38
N THR A 117 14.01 -0.72 -7.26
CA THR A 117 13.94 -2.15 -7.56
C THR A 117 12.95 -2.87 -6.63
N SER A 118 12.98 -2.55 -5.34
CA SER A 118 12.05 -3.10 -4.36
C SER A 118 10.59 -2.72 -4.67
N LEU A 119 10.32 -1.45 -4.99
CA LEU A 119 8.99 -0.98 -5.36
C LEU A 119 8.47 -1.65 -6.63
N GLN A 120 9.33 -1.83 -7.64
CA GLN A 120 8.97 -2.55 -8.87
C GLN A 120 8.61 -4.02 -8.60
N GLN A 121 9.32 -4.68 -7.68
CA GLN A 121 8.99 -6.05 -7.28
C GLN A 121 7.64 -6.13 -6.58
N ILE A 122 7.36 -5.19 -5.67
CA ILE A 122 6.05 -5.09 -4.99
C ILE A 122 4.95 -4.85 -6.02
N TYR A 123 5.15 -3.89 -6.92
CA TYR A 123 4.19 -3.59 -7.96
C TYR A 123 3.91 -4.82 -8.84
N SER A 124 4.94 -5.45 -9.39
CA SER A 124 4.81 -6.63 -10.25
C SER A 124 4.05 -7.77 -9.57
N ARG A 125 4.19 -7.90 -8.25
CA ARG A 125 3.54 -8.95 -7.47
C ARG A 125 2.05 -8.73 -7.25
N TYR A 126 1.58 -7.47 -7.22
CA TYR A 126 0.24 -7.15 -6.76
C TYR A 126 -0.59 -6.28 -7.73
N ALA A 127 0.00 -5.78 -8.80
CA ALA A 127 -0.60 -4.74 -9.65
C ALA A 127 -1.74 -5.21 -10.58
N SER A 128 -2.20 -6.44 -10.47
CA SER A 128 -3.40 -6.91 -11.18
C SER A 128 -4.25 -7.76 -10.27
N LEU A 129 -5.55 -7.85 -10.55
CA LEU A 129 -6.46 -8.68 -9.78
C LEU A 129 -6.05 -10.16 -9.81
N ASN A 130 -5.51 -10.63 -10.94
CA ASN A 130 -5.00 -11.99 -11.05
C ASN A 130 -3.79 -12.21 -10.13
N ASN A 131 -2.82 -11.31 -10.14
CA ASN A 131 -1.62 -11.39 -9.30
C ASN A 131 -1.99 -11.27 -7.81
N LEU A 132 -2.90 -10.36 -7.47
CA LEU A 132 -3.40 -10.18 -6.11
C LEU A 132 -4.08 -11.46 -5.58
N ASN A 133 -4.96 -12.07 -6.38
CA ASN A 133 -5.63 -13.32 -6.03
C ASN A 133 -4.62 -14.46 -5.85
N GLN A 134 -3.63 -14.56 -6.72
CA GLN A 134 -2.57 -15.55 -6.59
C GLN A 134 -1.75 -15.35 -5.31
N ALA A 135 -1.36 -14.11 -4.99
CA ALA A 135 -0.64 -13.79 -3.76
C ALA A 135 -1.50 -14.09 -2.51
N TYR A 136 -2.79 -13.82 -2.58
CA TYR A 136 -3.75 -14.14 -1.51
C TYR A 136 -3.83 -15.65 -1.26
N GLU A 137 -4.01 -16.46 -2.32
CA GLU A 137 -4.06 -17.91 -2.17
C GLU A 137 -2.72 -18.50 -1.66
N GLN A 138 -1.59 -17.97 -2.12
CA GLN A 138 -0.27 -18.35 -1.58
C GLN A 138 -0.16 -18.01 -0.10
N THR A 139 -0.63 -16.86 0.33
CA THR A 139 -0.65 -16.44 1.73
C THR A 139 -1.52 -17.37 2.56
N LYS A 140 -2.72 -17.71 2.09
CA LYS A 140 -3.61 -18.68 2.74
C LYS A 140 -2.93 -20.05 2.90
N GLN A 141 -2.27 -20.52 1.85
CA GLN A 141 -1.58 -21.80 1.88
C GLN A 141 -0.43 -21.77 2.89
N THR A 142 0.39 -20.72 2.89
CA THR A 142 1.48 -20.54 3.87
C THR A 142 0.96 -20.59 5.30
N TRP A 143 -0.16 -19.95 5.60
CA TRP A 143 -0.75 -19.98 6.93
C TRP A 143 -1.32 -21.35 7.29
N ARG A 144 -1.98 -22.03 6.36
CA ARG A 144 -2.45 -23.42 6.56
C ARG A 144 -1.32 -24.36 6.90
N GLU A 145 -0.17 -24.23 6.25
CA GLU A 145 1.01 -25.05 6.52
C GLU A 145 1.65 -24.75 7.87
N ARG A 146 1.55 -23.51 8.34
CA ARG A 146 2.06 -23.10 9.66
C ARG A 146 1.15 -23.54 10.81
N VAL A 147 -0.16 -23.52 10.60
CA VAL A 147 -1.14 -23.97 11.58
C VAL A 147 -1.35 -25.47 11.41
N LYS A 148 -0.56 -26.27 12.13
CA LYS A 148 -0.58 -27.74 12.03
C LYS A 148 -1.69 -28.41 12.83
N ALA A 149 -2.44 -27.66 13.64
CA ALA A 149 -3.60 -28.17 14.36
C ALA A 149 -4.88 -27.84 13.59
N SER A 150 -5.72 -28.82 13.34
CA SER A 150 -7.07 -28.64 12.81
C SER A 150 -8.08 -29.30 13.73
N TYR A 151 -9.23 -28.67 13.88
CA TYR A 151 -10.33 -29.16 14.72
C TYR A 151 -11.52 -29.47 13.83
N GLN A 152 -12.12 -30.61 14.05
CA GLN A 152 -13.26 -31.13 13.28
C GLN A 152 -14.20 -31.90 14.21
N SER A 153 -15.06 -31.17 14.92
CA SER A 153 -15.95 -31.71 15.96
C SER A 153 -17.40 -31.91 15.49
N GLY A 154 -17.73 -31.51 14.27
CA GLY A 154 -19.11 -31.43 13.79
C GLY A 154 -19.85 -30.15 14.17
N ASN A 155 -19.28 -29.31 15.02
CA ASN A 155 -19.75 -27.95 15.27
C ASN A 155 -18.82 -26.96 14.59
N HIS A 156 -19.27 -26.39 13.47
CA HIS A 156 -18.46 -25.52 12.62
C HIS A 156 -17.97 -24.24 13.34
N GLU A 157 -18.79 -23.65 14.18
CA GLU A 157 -18.41 -22.45 14.93
C GLU A 157 -17.33 -22.76 15.98
N PHE A 158 -17.47 -23.88 16.67
CA PHE A 158 -16.44 -24.35 17.60
C PHE A 158 -15.13 -24.64 16.88
N ASP A 159 -15.19 -25.31 15.73
CA ASP A 159 -14.02 -25.65 14.95
C ASP A 159 -13.29 -24.40 14.45
N GLN A 160 -14.02 -23.39 13.96
CA GLN A 160 -13.45 -22.10 13.59
C GLN A 160 -12.81 -21.37 14.77
N PHE A 161 -13.48 -21.36 15.92
CA PHE A 161 -12.95 -20.74 17.12
C PHE A 161 -11.64 -21.43 17.57
N MET A 162 -11.60 -22.74 17.60
CA MET A 162 -10.41 -23.50 18.00
C MET A 162 -9.25 -23.33 17.01
N ASN A 163 -9.55 -23.25 15.72
CA ASN A 163 -8.54 -22.94 14.70
C ASN A 163 -7.98 -21.52 14.91
N TRP A 164 -8.84 -20.55 15.24
CA TRP A 164 -8.41 -19.18 15.57
C TRP A 164 -7.55 -19.16 16.84
N VAL A 165 -7.94 -19.84 17.90
CA VAL A 165 -7.16 -19.93 19.14
C VAL A 165 -5.79 -20.53 18.90
N SER A 166 -5.70 -21.58 18.09
CA SER A 166 -4.44 -22.22 17.71
C SER A 166 -3.52 -21.35 16.85
N PHE A 167 -4.09 -20.42 16.11
CA PHE A 167 -3.35 -19.45 15.30
C PHE A 167 -2.70 -18.34 16.13
N GLN A 168 -3.30 -17.92 17.24
CA GLN A 168 -2.82 -16.81 18.07
C GLN A 168 -1.37 -16.96 18.58
N PRO A 169 -0.93 -18.12 19.09
CA PRO A 169 0.46 -18.30 19.51
C PRO A 169 1.46 -18.19 18.36
N ILE A 170 1.06 -18.59 17.15
CA ILE A 170 1.90 -18.51 15.96
C ILE A 170 2.09 -17.04 15.56
N LEU A 171 1.04 -16.25 15.53
CA LEU A 171 1.11 -14.80 15.30
C LEU A 171 2.01 -14.11 16.32
N ARG A 172 1.81 -14.40 17.60
CA ARG A 172 2.61 -13.80 18.68
C ARG A 172 4.09 -14.17 18.58
N ARG A 173 4.41 -15.38 18.15
CA ARG A 173 5.81 -15.82 17.97
C ARG A 173 6.49 -15.13 16.78
N ILE A 174 5.74 -14.82 15.73
CA ILE A 174 6.29 -14.22 14.50
C ILE A 174 6.37 -12.70 14.62
N TYR A 175 5.35 -12.07 15.23
CA TYR A 175 5.23 -10.62 15.36
C TYR A 175 5.30 -10.16 16.81
N GLY A 176 5.43 -11.08 17.75
CA GLY A 176 5.53 -10.77 19.17
C GLY A 176 6.90 -10.26 19.50
N CYS A 177 6.91 -9.30 20.39
CA CYS A 177 8.11 -8.74 20.98
C CYS A 177 9.05 -9.84 21.45
N SER A 178 10.24 -9.80 20.97
CA SER A 178 11.40 -10.38 21.61
C SER A 178 11.67 -9.61 22.90
#